data_230a93725f0edd3f0b1b9d93bbc85071
#
_entry.id   230a93725f0edd3f0b1b9d93bbc85071
#
_cell.length_a   1.000
_cell.length_b   1.000
_cell.length_c   1.000
_cell.angle_alpha   90.00
_cell.angle_beta   90.00
_cell.angle_gamma   90.00
#
_symmetry.space_group_name_H-M   'P 1'
#
loop_
_entity.id
_entity.type
_entity.pdbx_description
1 polymer ?
#
loop_
_entity_poly.entity_id
_entity_poly.type
_entity_poly.pdbx_seq_one_letter_code
_entity_poly.pdbx_strand_id
1 'polypeptide(L)'
;MSIDSDFYKWFENIAPKLDQREISFRKIFKYLDSQPTPIIIVETGCLRVKDNFSDGQSTLLFDKYTLSRGEKSKVYSVDINPNSTKICKQVVSNNVEITTDDSVRYLNSLTSNFLKNKTKVSMFYLDSFDVDWRYPHPASAHHLKEFTAINRLLNEDTLVVVDDAPSYANLTQNDRVPPSALIKSPDFPYWKILSSPPPTVGGKGSLIHEYAMLSGAKLVFSHYQTAWNNFNKE
;
A
#
# COMPACT_ATOMS: atom_id res chain seq x y z
N MET A 1 22.91 6.46 -10.58
CA MET A 1 23.25 6.80 -9.18
C MET A 1 23.24 5.50 -8.39
N SER A 2 24.31 5.22 -7.62
CA SER A 2 24.31 4.05 -6.72
C SER A 2 23.20 4.26 -5.68
N ILE A 3 22.34 3.27 -5.52
CA ILE A 3 21.35 3.23 -4.46
C ILE A 3 22.11 3.33 -3.14
N ASP A 4 21.66 4.23 -2.25
CA ASP A 4 22.32 4.46 -0.97
C ASP A 4 22.36 3.15 -0.17
N SER A 5 23.56 2.62 0.01
CA SER A 5 23.79 1.37 0.73
C SER A 5 23.29 1.43 2.19
N ASP A 6 23.12 2.64 2.75
CA ASP A 6 22.79 2.81 4.17
C ASP A 6 21.30 2.58 4.44
N PHE A 7 20.40 2.93 3.49
CA PHE A 7 19.00 2.53 3.59
C PHE A 7 18.87 1.00 3.65
N TYR A 8 19.50 0.28 2.73
CA TYR A 8 19.39 -1.19 2.70
C TYR A 8 20.05 -1.87 3.90
N LYS A 9 21.19 -1.36 4.39
CA LYS A 9 21.77 -1.86 5.64
C LYS A 9 20.80 -1.71 6.82
N TRP A 10 20.15 -0.54 6.93
CA TRP A 10 19.14 -0.32 7.96
C TRP A 10 17.92 -1.22 7.75
N PHE A 11 17.40 -1.31 6.51
CA PHE A 11 16.23 -2.11 6.17
C PHE A 11 16.44 -3.59 6.46
N GLU A 12 17.60 -4.17 6.15
CA GLU A 12 17.89 -5.57 6.45
C GLU A 12 17.83 -5.90 7.96
N ASN A 13 18.14 -4.94 8.82
CA ASN A 13 18.03 -5.13 10.28
C ASN A 13 16.58 -5.14 10.79
N ILE A 14 15.66 -4.53 10.06
CA ILE A 14 14.25 -4.44 10.48
C ILE A 14 13.31 -5.32 9.65
N ALA A 15 13.67 -5.68 8.44
CA ALA A 15 12.85 -6.46 7.53
C ALA A 15 12.28 -7.75 8.17
N PRO A 16 13.04 -8.54 8.95
CA PRO A 16 12.49 -9.71 9.63
C PRO A 16 11.40 -9.40 10.66
N LYS A 17 11.32 -8.15 11.15
CA LYS A 17 10.31 -7.71 12.12
C LYS A 17 8.99 -7.32 11.45
N LEU A 18 8.97 -7.18 10.12
CA LEU A 18 7.78 -6.81 9.33
C LEU A 18 6.84 -8.00 9.11
N ASP A 19 7.23 -9.17 9.59
CA ASP A 19 6.47 -10.42 9.51
C ASP A 19 5.96 -10.67 8.07
N GLN A 20 4.66 -10.79 7.88
CA GLN A 20 4.03 -11.11 6.59
C GLN A 20 4.29 -10.06 5.51
N ARG A 21 4.62 -8.82 5.89
CA ARG A 21 4.89 -7.70 4.99
C ARG A 21 6.34 -7.65 4.47
N GLU A 22 7.26 -8.42 5.07
CA GLU A 22 8.68 -8.39 4.68
C GLU A 22 8.89 -8.57 3.17
N ILE A 23 8.32 -9.65 2.62
CA ILE A 23 8.49 -9.99 1.20
C ILE A 23 7.93 -8.90 0.29
N SER A 24 6.78 -8.34 0.65
CA SER A 24 6.12 -7.29 -0.12
C SER A 24 6.94 -6.00 -0.11
N PHE A 25 7.44 -5.56 1.04
CA PHE A 25 8.29 -4.36 1.13
C PHE A 25 9.59 -4.51 0.35
N ARG A 26 10.23 -5.68 0.36
CA ARG A 26 11.39 -5.95 -0.50
C ARG A 26 11.06 -5.78 -1.98
N LYS A 27 9.90 -6.23 -2.43
CA LYS A 27 9.44 -6.06 -3.82
C LYS A 27 9.07 -4.62 -4.14
N ILE A 28 8.44 -3.89 -3.22
CA ILE A 28 8.13 -2.47 -3.34
C ILE A 28 9.42 -1.68 -3.59
N PHE A 29 10.41 -1.80 -2.71
CA PHE A 29 11.66 -1.05 -2.85
C PHE A 29 12.42 -1.44 -4.11
N LYS A 30 12.50 -2.72 -4.45
CA LYS A 30 13.09 -3.17 -5.73
C LYS A 30 12.39 -2.56 -6.95
N TYR A 31 11.07 -2.43 -6.91
CA TYR A 31 10.31 -1.77 -7.97
C TYR A 31 10.63 -0.27 -8.05
N LEU A 32 10.60 0.42 -6.92
CA LEU A 32 10.89 1.85 -6.84
C LEU A 32 12.35 2.17 -7.22
N ASP A 33 13.29 1.24 -7.00
CA ASP A 33 14.69 1.41 -7.43
C ASP A 33 14.84 1.51 -8.94
N SER A 34 13.95 0.86 -9.70
CA SER A 34 13.95 0.94 -11.16
C SER A 34 13.36 2.24 -11.69
N GLN A 35 12.71 3.04 -10.83
CA GLN A 35 12.08 4.29 -11.24
C GLN A 35 13.03 5.49 -11.18
N PRO A 36 12.85 6.50 -12.07
CA PRO A 36 13.63 7.71 -12.01
C PRO A 36 13.26 8.55 -10.77
N THR A 37 14.23 9.29 -10.26
CA THR A 37 14.00 10.30 -9.21
C THR A 37 13.40 11.58 -9.81
N PRO A 38 12.61 12.34 -9.06
CA PRO A 38 12.26 12.11 -7.64
C PRO A 38 11.22 11.01 -7.46
N ILE A 39 11.31 10.29 -6.34
CA ILE A 39 10.32 9.31 -5.92
C ILE A 39 9.25 10.02 -5.08
N ILE A 40 8.01 9.98 -5.54
CA ILE A 40 6.86 10.53 -4.83
C ILE A 40 5.96 9.39 -4.41
N ILE A 41 5.75 9.25 -3.10
CA ILE A 41 4.89 8.23 -2.50
C ILE A 41 3.69 8.92 -1.87
N VAL A 42 2.50 8.39 -2.08
CA VAL A 42 1.27 8.82 -1.43
C VAL A 42 0.71 7.64 -0.65
N GLU A 43 0.49 7.84 0.64
CA GLU A 43 0.03 6.82 1.58
C GLU A 43 -1.29 7.22 2.23
N THR A 44 -2.20 6.27 2.38
CA THR A 44 -3.38 6.40 3.24
C THR A 44 -3.26 5.45 4.45
N GLY A 45 -3.55 5.95 5.65
CA GLY A 45 -3.19 5.32 6.91
C GLY A 45 -1.74 5.56 7.26
N CYS A 46 -1.44 6.23 8.35
CA CYS A 46 -0.07 6.49 8.78
C CYS A 46 0.33 5.62 9.98
N LEU A 47 1.63 5.59 10.27
CA LEU A 47 2.19 4.95 11.46
C LEU A 47 1.43 5.42 12.72
N ARG A 48 0.83 4.47 13.44
CA ARG A 48 -0.01 4.74 14.63
C ARG A 48 0.63 4.35 15.96
N VAL A 49 1.61 3.45 15.94
CA VAL A 49 2.32 2.99 17.13
C VAL A 49 3.82 2.93 16.85
N LYS A 50 4.61 3.62 17.66
CA LYS A 50 6.06 3.61 17.52
C LYS A 50 6.63 2.20 17.78
N ASP A 51 7.65 1.82 17.00
CA ASP A 51 8.42 0.58 17.15
C ASP A 51 7.61 -0.73 17.05
N ASN A 52 6.36 -0.67 16.59
CA ASN A 52 5.53 -1.85 16.31
C ASN A 52 5.65 -2.29 14.85
N PHE A 53 6.73 -2.96 14.49
CA PHE A 53 7.01 -3.35 13.10
C PHE A 53 6.06 -4.41 12.54
N SER A 54 5.39 -5.19 13.37
CA SER A 54 4.35 -6.13 12.91
C SER A 54 3.09 -5.42 12.38
N ASP A 55 2.88 -4.16 12.75
CA ASP A 55 1.83 -3.28 12.22
C ASP A 55 2.29 -2.53 10.93
N GLY A 56 3.45 -2.91 10.36
CA GLY A 56 3.94 -2.49 9.05
C GLY A 56 4.88 -1.30 9.08
N GLN A 57 4.65 -0.26 9.89
CA GLN A 57 5.47 0.96 9.97
C GLN A 57 5.78 1.60 8.60
N SER A 58 4.85 1.49 7.64
CA SER A 58 5.03 1.88 6.24
C SER A 58 5.53 3.31 6.09
N THR A 59 4.95 4.28 6.82
CA THR A 59 5.36 5.68 6.76
C THR A 59 6.84 5.87 7.10
N LEU A 60 7.34 5.17 8.14
CA LEU A 60 8.77 5.23 8.51
C LEU A 60 9.66 4.58 7.44
N LEU A 61 9.23 3.47 6.86
CA LEU A 61 9.95 2.81 5.77
C LEU A 61 10.07 3.72 4.56
N PHE A 62 8.97 4.36 4.17
CA PHE A 62 8.93 5.28 3.03
C PHE A 62 9.72 6.56 3.28
N ASP A 63 9.69 7.09 4.50
CA ASP A 63 10.53 8.24 4.89
C ASP A 63 12.02 7.92 4.69
N LYS A 64 12.49 6.84 5.29
CA LYS A 64 13.90 6.41 5.16
C LYS A 64 14.28 6.13 3.71
N TYR A 65 13.40 5.48 2.95
CA TYR A 65 13.64 5.20 1.56
C TYR A 65 13.72 6.48 0.70
N THR A 66 12.74 7.38 0.82
CA THR A 66 12.71 8.60 0.01
C THR A 66 13.87 9.53 0.33
N LEU A 67 14.32 9.60 1.59
CA LEU A 67 15.56 10.33 1.96
C LEU A 67 16.79 9.78 1.21
N SER A 68 16.88 8.46 1.02
CA SER A 68 17.98 7.84 0.27
C SER A 68 17.92 8.09 -1.25
N ARG A 69 16.76 8.55 -1.75
CA ARG A 69 16.51 8.80 -3.19
C ARG A 69 16.69 10.26 -3.60
N GLY A 70 17.12 11.13 -2.68
CA GLY A 70 17.47 12.52 -2.91
C GLY A 70 16.40 13.53 -2.51
N GLU A 71 16.82 14.78 -2.37
CA GLU A 71 16.08 15.87 -1.72
C GLU A 71 14.67 16.18 -2.28
N LYS A 72 14.41 15.86 -3.54
CA LYS A 72 13.10 16.09 -4.17
C LYS A 72 12.14 14.92 -4.01
N SER A 73 12.62 13.78 -3.49
CA SER A 73 11.77 12.63 -3.20
C SER A 73 11.00 12.88 -1.91
N LYS A 74 9.70 12.54 -1.87
CA LYS A 74 8.82 12.94 -0.77
C LYS A 74 7.72 11.91 -0.51
N VAL A 75 7.24 11.89 0.72
CA VAL A 75 6.06 11.12 1.14
C VAL A 75 4.92 12.06 1.51
N TYR A 76 3.72 11.77 1.04
CA TYR A 76 2.46 12.39 1.43
C TYR A 76 1.62 11.34 2.13
N SER A 77 1.29 11.54 3.39
CA SER A 77 0.56 10.57 4.20
C SER A 77 -0.67 11.22 4.84
N VAL A 78 -1.79 10.51 4.85
CA VAL A 78 -3.05 10.96 5.45
C VAL A 78 -3.62 9.90 6.38
N ASP A 79 -4.13 10.35 7.52
CA ASP A 79 -4.88 9.50 8.45
C ASP A 79 -6.03 10.30 9.06
N ILE A 80 -7.16 9.66 9.29
CA ILE A 80 -8.32 10.30 9.89
C ILE A 80 -8.13 10.55 11.40
N ASN A 81 -7.25 9.77 12.05
CA ASN A 81 -7.04 9.82 13.49
C ASN A 81 -5.94 10.85 13.86
N PRO A 82 -6.28 11.95 14.57
CA PRO A 82 -5.31 12.97 14.96
C PRO A 82 -4.23 12.44 15.92
N ASN A 83 -4.51 11.37 16.67
CA ASN A 83 -3.49 10.77 17.54
C ASN A 83 -2.45 10.02 16.72
N SER A 84 -2.87 9.26 15.70
CA SER A 84 -1.95 8.57 14.77
C SER A 84 -1.06 9.59 14.07
N THR A 85 -1.62 10.64 13.49
CA THR A 85 -0.84 11.68 12.80
C THR A 85 0.13 12.40 13.74
N LYS A 86 -0.26 12.62 15.01
CA LYS A 86 0.63 13.21 16.02
C LYS A 86 1.81 12.29 16.35
N ILE A 87 1.56 10.99 16.53
CA ILE A 87 2.62 9.99 16.80
C ILE A 87 3.54 9.90 15.58
N CYS A 88 2.98 9.77 14.39
CA CYS A 88 3.72 9.66 13.16
C CYS A 88 4.70 10.84 12.97
N LYS A 89 4.24 12.09 13.18
CA LYS A 89 5.06 13.32 13.12
C LYS A 89 6.26 13.31 14.08
N GLN A 90 6.22 12.53 15.15
CA GLN A 90 7.33 12.42 16.10
C GLN A 90 8.39 11.40 15.67
N VAL A 91 8.05 10.53 14.73
CA VAL A 91 8.87 9.38 14.33
C VAL A 91 9.56 9.62 12.98
N VAL A 92 8.89 10.30 12.05
CA VAL A 92 9.38 10.55 10.71
C VAL A 92 10.04 11.93 10.57
N SER A 93 10.79 12.11 9.52
CA SER A 93 11.46 13.38 9.18
C SER A 93 10.49 14.39 8.55
N ASN A 94 10.98 15.63 8.34
CA ASN A 94 10.24 16.67 7.60
C ASN A 94 10.06 16.34 6.10
N ASN A 95 10.60 15.23 5.63
CA ASN A 95 10.40 14.73 4.27
C ASN A 95 9.00 14.14 4.07
N VAL A 96 8.31 13.82 5.15
CA VAL A 96 6.94 13.32 5.15
C VAL A 96 5.96 14.44 5.46
N GLU A 97 5.04 14.72 4.53
CA GLU A 97 3.92 15.61 4.75
C GLU A 97 2.73 14.81 5.29
N ILE A 98 2.38 15.03 6.56
CA ILE A 98 1.31 14.29 7.24
C ILE A 98 0.10 15.19 7.43
N THR A 99 -1.05 14.73 6.93
CA THR A 99 -2.33 15.41 7.01
C THR A 99 -3.32 14.61 7.87
N THR A 100 -4.12 15.31 8.68
CA THR A 100 -5.26 14.69 9.38
C THR A 100 -6.51 15.00 8.61
N ASP A 101 -7.05 14.00 7.88
CA ASP A 101 -8.24 14.15 7.05
C ASP A 101 -8.85 12.78 6.69
N ASP A 102 -10.06 12.77 6.13
CA ASP A 102 -10.61 11.62 5.40
C ASP A 102 -9.76 11.34 4.17
N SER A 103 -9.35 10.09 3.98
CA SER A 103 -8.42 9.70 2.93
C SER A 103 -8.95 9.95 1.53
N VAL A 104 -10.24 9.68 1.27
CA VAL A 104 -10.86 9.89 -0.04
C VAL A 104 -10.94 11.38 -0.38
N ARG A 105 -11.32 12.22 0.59
CA ARG A 105 -11.35 13.68 0.43
C ARG A 105 -9.95 14.23 0.16
N TYR A 106 -8.97 13.80 0.95
CA TYR A 106 -7.59 14.20 0.78
C TYR A 106 -7.05 13.81 -0.60
N LEU A 107 -7.23 12.57 -1.02
CA LEU A 107 -6.76 12.07 -2.31
C LEU A 107 -7.38 12.82 -3.50
N ASN A 108 -8.66 13.19 -3.44
CA ASN A 108 -9.30 14.02 -4.47
C ASN A 108 -8.66 15.42 -4.56
N SER A 109 -8.38 16.05 -3.42
CA SER A 109 -7.72 17.36 -3.35
C SER A 109 -6.29 17.27 -3.85
N LEU A 110 -5.54 16.26 -3.42
CA LEU A 110 -4.17 16.01 -3.82
C LEU A 110 -4.07 15.73 -5.34
N THR A 111 -4.98 14.91 -5.86
CA THR A 111 -5.07 14.61 -7.30
C THR A 111 -5.27 15.88 -8.12
N SER A 112 -6.17 16.76 -7.71
CA SER A 112 -6.41 18.03 -8.39
C SER A 112 -5.15 18.92 -8.40
N ASN A 113 -4.43 18.98 -7.27
CA ASN A 113 -3.18 19.73 -7.16
C ASN A 113 -2.07 19.12 -8.01
N PHE A 114 -1.87 17.81 -7.96
CA PHE A 114 -0.81 17.13 -8.69
C PHE A 114 -1.03 17.18 -10.20
N LEU A 115 -2.25 17.08 -10.68
CA LEU A 115 -2.58 17.28 -12.09
C LEU A 115 -2.23 18.69 -12.56
N LYS A 116 -2.57 19.73 -11.77
CA LYS A 116 -2.24 21.12 -12.06
C LYS A 116 -0.73 21.34 -12.15
N ASN A 117 0.03 20.74 -11.22
CA ASN A 117 1.48 20.91 -11.11
C ASN A 117 2.26 19.86 -11.94
N LYS A 118 1.58 18.97 -12.66
CA LYS A 118 2.17 17.86 -13.42
C LYS A 118 3.11 16.98 -12.57
N THR A 119 2.76 16.79 -11.29
CA THR A 119 3.51 15.94 -10.37
C THR A 119 3.26 14.47 -10.71
N LYS A 120 4.33 13.73 -11.00
CA LYS A 120 4.25 12.28 -11.20
C LYS A 120 4.37 11.57 -9.87
N VAL A 121 3.47 10.62 -9.62
CA VAL A 121 3.48 9.77 -8.43
C VAL A 121 4.10 8.43 -8.79
N SER A 122 5.10 8.01 -8.02
CA SER A 122 5.78 6.73 -8.19
C SER A 122 4.97 5.58 -7.60
N MET A 123 4.32 5.83 -6.44
CA MET A 123 3.54 4.81 -5.75
C MET A 123 2.40 5.41 -4.95
N PHE A 124 1.25 4.75 -5.00
CA PHE A 124 0.17 4.87 -4.01
C PHE A 124 0.18 3.63 -3.12
N TYR A 125 0.19 3.84 -1.81
CA TYR A 125 0.09 2.80 -0.80
C TYR A 125 -1.20 3.02 0.00
N LEU A 126 -2.17 2.14 -0.17
CA LEU A 126 -3.52 2.28 0.37
C LEU A 126 -3.68 1.34 1.57
N ASP A 127 -3.78 1.93 2.76
CA ASP A 127 -3.85 1.21 4.03
C ASP A 127 -4.72 1.91 5.08
N SER A 128 -5.73 2.68 4.69
CA SER A 128 -6.52 3.46 5.64
C SER A 128 -7.49 2.57 6.44
N PHE A 129 -8.57 2.25 6.01
CA PHE A 129 -9.68 1.59 6.70
C PHE A 129 -9.32 0.16 7.16
N ASP A 130 -9.34 -0.11 8.47
CA ASP A 130 -9.02 -1.44 9.01
C ASP A 130 -9.97 -2.53 8.46
N VAL A 131 -9.43 -3.72 8.17
CA VAL A 131 -10.22 -4.84 7.65
C VAL A 131 -10.80 -5.68 8.79
N ASP A 132 -12.11 -5.90 8.79
CA ASP A 132 -12.71 -7.04 9.50
C ASP A 132 -12.64 -8.24 8.57
N TRP A 133 -11.82 -9.22 8.91
CA TRP A 133 -11.61 -10.40 8.07
C TRP A 133 -12.86 -11.27 7.90
N ARG A 134 -13.88 -11.12 8.75
CA ARG A 134 -15.18 -11.78 8.62
C ARG A 134 -16.08 -11.07 7.62
N TYR A 135 -15.91 -9.75 7.48
CA TYR A 135 -16.71 -8.88 6.62
C TYR A 135 -15.83 -7.85 5.92
N PRO A 136 -14.99 -8.26 4.95
CA PRO A 136 -13.99 -7.37 4.35
C PRO A 136 -14.56 -6.32 3.39
N HIS A 137 -15.82 -6.45 2.98
CA HIS A 137 -16.43 -5.58 1.98
C HIS A 137 -16.39 -4.08 2.31
N PRO A 138 -16.68 -3.62 3.55
CA PRO A 138 -16.60 -2.18 3.85
C PRO A 138 -15.20 -1.63 3.61
N ALA A 139 -14.17 -2.36 4.03
CA ALA A 139 -12.77 -1.97 3.80
C ALA A 139 -12.43 -1.99 2.31
N SER A 140 -12.80 -3.04 1.59
CA SER A 140 -12.58 -3.13 0.15
C SER A 140 -13.29 -2.02 -0.64
N ALA A 141 -14.54 -1.71 -0.29
CA ALA A 141 -15.29 -0.63 -0.91
C ALA A 141 -14.66 0.75 -0.62
N HIS A 142 -14.11 0.95 0.58
CA HIS A 142 -13.41 2.17 0.92
C HIS A 142 -12.14 2.33 0.07
N HIS A 143 -11.33 1.27 -0.06
CA HIS A 143 -10.12 1.29 -0.88
C HIS A 143 -10.42 1.47 -2.37
N LEU A 144 -11.54 0.95 -2.88
CA LEU A 144 -11.99 1.25 -4.24
C LEU A 144 -12.32 2.74 -4.43
N LYS A 145 -12.90 3.42 -3.41
CA LYS A 145 -13.11 4.89 -3.46
C LYS A 145 -11.78 5.64 -3.47
N GLU A 146 -10.82 5.24 -2.67
CA GLU A 146 -9.46 5.80 -2.68
C GLU A 146 -8.81 5.63 -4.06
N PHE A 147 -8.87 4.42 -4.61
CA PHE A 147 -8.37 4.12 -5.94
C PHE A 147 -9.04 5.00 -7.01
N THR A 148 -10.36 5.17 -6.94
CA THR A 148 -11.11 6.03 -7.87
C THR A 148 -10.63 7.48 -7.79
N ALA A 149 -10.34 7.98 -6.58
CA ALA A 149 -9.86 9.34 -6.37
C ALA A 149 -8.48 9.60 -7.02
N ILE A 150 -7.63 8.58 -7.13
CA ILE A 150 -6.28 8.70 -7.70
C ILE A 150 -6.18 8.27 -9.17
N ASN A 151 -7.21 7.66 -9.73
CA ASN A 151 -7.16 7.03 -11.06
C ASN A 151 -6.59 7.94 -12.16
N ARG A 152 -6.87 9.24 -12.10
CA ARG A 152 -6.38 10.23 -13.07
C ARG A 152 -4.87 10.51 -12.99
N LEU A 153 -4.21 10.14 -11.89
CA LEU A 153 -2.75 10.29 -11.68
C LEU A 153 -1.97 9.05 -12.09
N LEU A 154 -2.65 7.91 -12.30
CA LEU A 154 -1.99 6.68 -12.65
C LEU A 154 -1.37 6.78 -14.05
N ASN A 155 -0.16 6.26 -14.19
CA ASN A 155 0.53 6.05 -15.46
C ASN A 155 1.08 4.61 -15.50
N GLU A 156 1.73 4.23 -16.58
CA GLU A 156 2.25 2.86 -16.78
C GLU A 156 3.18 2.40 -15.64
N ASP A 157 3.96 3.34 -15.08
CA ASP A 157 4.96 3.05 -14.06
C ASP A 157 4.45 3.29 -12.63
N THR A 158 3.25 3.85 -12.44
CA THR A 158 2.72 4.10 -11.11
C THR A 158 2.35 2.78 -10.44
N LEU A 159 2.99 2.48 -9.31
CA LEU A 159 2.66 1.30 -8.51
C LEU A 159 1.47 1.63 -7.59
N VAL A 160 0.44 0.81 -7.62
CA VAL A 160 -0.64 0.85 -6.63
C VAL A 160 -0.51 -0.38 -5.75
N VAL A 161 -0.28 -0.16 -4.45
CA VAL A 161 -0.15 -1.20 -3.43
C VAL A 161 -1.33 -1.10 -2.49
N VAL A 162 -1.92 -2.22 -2.14
CA VAL A 162 -2.97 -2.29 -1.09
C VAL A 162 -2.47 -3.22 0.01
N ASP A 163 -2.49 -2.71 1.25
CA ASP A 163 -2.19 -3.52 2.43
C ASP A 163 -3.36 -4.44 2.78
N ASP A 164 -3.14 -5.43 3.64
CA ASP A 164 -4.18 -6.39 4.03
C ASP A 164 -4.98 -6.93 2.82
N ALA A 165 -4.28 -7.18 1.72
CA ALA A 165 -4.85 -7.65 0.45
C ALA A 165 -4.19 -8.97 0.00
N PRO A 166 -4.26 -10.03 0.82
CA PRO A 166 -3.56 -11.27 0.55
C PRO A 166 -4.14 -12.00 -0.66
N SER A 167 -3.26 -12.64 -1.45
CA SER A 167 -3.71 -13.62 -2.42
C SER A 167 -3.99 -14.96 -1.74
N TYR A 168 -5.05 -15.61 -2.17
CA TYR A 168 -5.44 -16.91 -1.64
C TYR A 168 -4.33 -17.97 -1.80
N ALA A 169 -3.64 -17.97 -2.93
CA ALA A 169 -2.53 -18.89 -3.18
C ALA A 169 -1.38 -18.72 -2.17
N ASN A 170 -1.12 -17.48 -1.72
CA ASN A 170 -0.06 -17.21 -0.76
C ASN A 170 -0.48 -17.48 0.69
N LEU A 171 -1.77 -17.41 0.98
CA LEU A 171 -2.30 -17.76 2.31
C LEU A 171 -2.16 -19.26 2.61
N THR A 172 -2.24 -20.11 1.59
CA THR A 172 -2.08 -21.56 1.74
C THR A 172 -0.62 -22.01 1.81
N GLN A 173 0.31 -21.21 1.29
CA GLN A 173 1.74 -21.53 1.26
C GLN A 173 2.52 -20.99 2.46
N ASN A 174 2.02 -19.94 3.10
CA ASN A 174 2.63 -19.38 4.31
C ASN A 174 1.76 -19.77 5.51
N ASP A 175 2.26 -20.65 6.36
CA ASP A 175 1.67 -21.02 7.66
C ASP A 175 1.44 -19.83 8.62
N ARG A 176 1.73 -18.61 8.17
CA ARG A 176 1.71 -17.37 8.95
C ARG A 176 0.36 -16.66 8.99
N VAL A 177 -0.53 -16.89 8.03
CA VAL A 177 -1.94 -16.50 8.18
C VAL A 177 -2.69 -17.77 8.56
N PRO A 178 -3.26 -17.86 9.76
CA PRO A 178 -3.94 -19.08 10.15
C PRO A 178 -5.06 -19.38 9.15
N PRO A 179 -4.97 -20.50 8.42
CA PRO A 179 -6.04 -20.90 7.50
C PRO A 179 -7.40 -20.95 8.21
N SER A 180 -7.37 -21.20 9.53
CA SER A 180 -8.52 -21.19 10.40
C SER A 180 -9.26 -19.86 10.50
N ALA A 181 -8.57 -18.74 10.43
CA ALA A 181 -9.21 -17.42 10.49
C ALA A 181 -9.89 -17.05 9.15
N LEU A 182 -9.45 -17.65 8.05
CA LEU A 182 -9.85 -17.27 6.70
C LEU A 182 -10.66 -18.37 5.97
N ILE A 183 -10.46 -19.64 6.30
CA ILE A 183 -10.97 -20.78 5.50
C ILE A 183 -12.01 -21.60 6.26
N LYS A 184 -12.01 -21.62 7.59
CA LYS A 184 -12.82 -22.53 8.39
C LYS A 184 -14.08 -21.93 9.00
N SER A 185 -14.36 -20.66 8.80
CA SER A 185 -15.63 -20.12 9.27
C SER A 185 -16.73 -20.50 8.28
N PRO A 186 -17.75 -21.28 8.70
CA PRO A 186 -18.94 -21.52 7.89
C PRO A 186 -19.68 -20.23 7.53
N ASP A 187 -19.34 -19.12 8.21
CA ASP A 187 -19.90 -17.79 8.02
C ASP A 187 -19.17 -16.97 6.93
N PHE A 188 -18.27 -17.58 6.15
CA PHE A 188 -17.57 -16.96 5.02
C PHE A 188 -18.12 -17.42 3.66
N PRO A 189 -19.37 -17.09 3.29
CA PRO A 189 -19.85 -17.34 1.92
C PRO A 189 -19.02 -16.61 0.86
N TYR A 190 -18.36 -15.53 1.25
CA TYR A 190 -17.49 -14.71 0.41
C TYR A 190 -16.27 -15.48 -0.15
N TRP A 191 -15.66 -16.37 0.62
CA TRP A 191 -14.55 -17.20 0.13
C TRP A 191 -14.96 -18.20 -0.93
N LYS A 192 -16.19 -18.71 -0.89
CA LYS A 192 -16.71 -19.60 -1.92
C LYS A 192 -16.91 -18.87 -3.26
N ILE A 193 -17.19 -17.58 -3.22
CA ILE A 193 -17.35 -16.74 -4.41
C ILE A 193 -15.99 -16.37 -4.98
N LEU A 194 -14.99 -16.12 -4.13
CA LEU A 194 -13.62 -15.80 -4.53
C LEU A 194 -12.76 -17.02 -4.87
N SER A 195 -13.27 -18.24 -4.70
CA SER A 195 -12.55 -19.49 -5.02
C SER A 195 -12.56 -19.85 -6.51
N SER A 196 -12.93 -18.94 -7.37
CA SER A 196 -12.80 -19.09 -8.83
C SER A 196 -11.47 -18.52 -9.32
N PRO A 197 -10.93 -18.96 -10.46
CA PRO A 197 -9.52 -19.30 -10.64
C PRO A 197 -8.52 -18.19 -10.29
N PRO A 198 -7.30 -18.58 -9.90
CA PRO A 198 -6.28 -17.67 -9.38
C PRO A 198 -5.82 -16.60 -10.38
N PRO A 199 -5.25 -15.50 -9.88
CA PRO A 199 -5.02 -15.18 -8.48
C PRO A 199 -6.17 -14.38 -7.87
N THR A 200 -6.84 -14.93 -6.88
CA THR A 200 -7.88 -14.22 -6.14
C THR A 200 -7.23 -13.41 -5.04
N VAL A 201 -7.49 -12.11 -5.01
CA VAL A 201 -7.05 -11.19 -3.97
C VAL A 201 -8.20 -10.92 -3.02
N GLY A 202 -7.95 -11.09 -1.73
CA GLY A 202 -8.95 -10.85 -0.68
C GLY A 202 -8.77 -9.50 0.03
N GLY A 203 -9.38 -9.39 1.20
CA GLY A 203 -9.24 -8.24 2.10
C GLY A 203 -9.56 -6.90 1.44
N LYS A 204 -8.76 -5.90 1.77
CA LYS A 204 -8.90 -4.52 1.28
C LYS A 204 -8.77 -4.40 -0.25
N GLY A 205 -8.01 -5.30 -0.89
CA GLY A 205 -7.68 -5.23 -2.32
C GLY A 205 -8.66 -5.90 -3.27
N SER A 206 -9.70 -6.60 -2.78
CA SER A 206 -10.54 -7.46 -3.63
C SER A 206 -11.23 -6.71 -4.78
N LEU A 207 -11.87 -5.59 -4.53
CA LEU A 207 -12.57 -4.81 -5.56
C LEU A 207 -11.59 -4.08 -6.51
N ILE A 208 -10.44 -3.64 -6.00
CA ILE A 208 -9.39 -3.07 -6.86
C ILE A 208 -8.83 -4.15 -7.78
N HIS A 209 -8.69 -5.39 -7.29
CA HIS A 209 -8.24 -6.50 -8.11
C HIS A 209 -9.22 -6.82 -9.24
N GLU A 210 -10.52 -6.84 -8.96
CA GLU A 210 -11.54 -7.03 -10.01
C GLU A 210 -11.44 -5.95 -11.09
N TYR A 211 -11.33 -4.68 -10.68
CA TYR A 211 -11.11 -3.59 -11.62
C TYR A 211 -9.81 -3.74 -12.40
N ALA A 212 -8.71 -4.09 -11.74
CA ALA A 212 -7.41 -4.29 -12.38
C ALA A 212 -7.45 -5.37 -13.45
N MET A 213 -8.13 -6.49 -13.17
CA MET A 213 -8.33 -7.57 -14.14
C MET A 213 -9.14 -7.12 -15.36
N LEU A 214 -10.20 -6.34 -15.15
CA LEU A 214 -11.04 -5.83 -16.24
C LEU A 214 -10.34 -4.76 -17.08
N SER A 215 -9.51 -3.93 -16.46
CA SER A 215 -8.76 -2.86 -17.15
C SER A 215 -7.45 -3.33 -17.80
N GLY A 216 -7.10 -4.60 -17.68
CA GLY A 216 -5.84 -5.14 -18.20
C GLY A 216 -4.60 -4.66 -17.43
N ALA A 217 -4.74 -4.18 -16.21
CA ALA A 217 -3.62 -3.81 -15.37
C ALA A 217 -2.73 -5.02 -15.06
N LYS A 218 -1.44 -4.76 -14.90
CA LYS A 218 -0.46 -5.82 -14.64
C LYS A 218 -0.31 -6.05 -13.14
N LEU A 219 -0.53 -7.28 -12.69
CA LEU A 219 -0.18 -7.73 -11.35
C LEU A 219 1.34 -7.76 -11.21
N VAL A 220 1.90 -6.95 -10.31
CA VAL A 220 3.35 -6.88 -10.06
C VAL A 220 3.77 -7.91 -9.03
N PHE A 221 3.03 -7.99 -7.93
CA PHE A 221 3.16 -9.06 -6.94
C PHE A 221 1.87 -9.22 -6.14
N SER A 222 1.71 -10.38 -5.51
CA SER A 222 0.65 -10.65 -4.56
C SER A 222 1.19 -11.55 -3.45
N HIS A 223 1.19 -11.03 -2.23
CA HIS A 223 1.55 -11.71 -0.99
C HIS A 223 0.53 -11.33 0.08
N TYR A 224 0.97 -10.87 1.27
CA TYR A 224 0.08 -10.25 2.24
C TYR A 224 -0.44 -8.88 1.75
N GLN A 225 0.40 -8.18 1.02
CA GLN A 225 0.07 -6.99 0.24
C GLN A 225 0.02 -7.36 -1.24
N THR A 226 -0.83 -6.69 -1.99
CA THR A 226 -0.91 -6.88 -3.44
C THR A 226 -0.67 -5.56 -4.17
N ALA A 227 0.02 -5.65 -5.30
CA ALA A 227 0.40 -4.49 -6.09
C ALA A 227 0.14 -4.68 -7.59
N TRP A 228 -0.30 -3.61 -8.22
CA TRP A 228 -0.55 -3.51 -9.66
C TRP A 228 0.10 -2.27 -10.24
N ASN A 229 0.39 -2.31 -11.53
CA ASN A 229 0.74 -1.15 -12.34
C ASN A 229 0.08 -1.23 -13.72
N ASN A 230 0.42 -0.30 -14.60
CA ASN A 230 -0.04 -0.29 -15.98
C ASN A 230 -1.57 -0.40 -16.10
N PHE A 231 -2.28 0.42 -15.32
CA PHE A 231 -3.71 0.58 -15.50
C PHE A 231 -3.95 1.26 -16.84
N ASN A 232 -4.46 0.51 -17.84
CA ASN A 232 -4.74 1.04 -19.15
C ASN A 232 -5.74 2.21 -19.02
N LYS A 233 -5.35 3.32 -19.62
CA LYS A 233 -6.24 4.45 -19.87
C LYS A 233 -6.67 4.34 -21.32
N GLU A 234 -7.93 3.96 -21.54
CA GLU A 234 -8.59 4.29 -22.79
C GLU A 234 -8.76 5.80 -22.94
#